data_5fba77a149b88cef8e1d42800f9c15aa
#
_entry.id   5fba77a149b88cef8e1d42800f9c15aa
#
_cell.length_a   1.000
_cell.length_b   1.000
_cell.length_c   1.000
_cell.angle_alpha   90.00
_cell.angle_beta   90.00
_cell.angle_gamma   90.00
#
_symmetry.space_group_name_H-M   'P 1'
#
loop_
_entity.id
_entity.type
_entity.pdbx_description
1 polymer ?
#
loop_
_entity_poly.entity_id
_entity_poly.type
_entity_poly.pdbx_seq_one_letter_code
_entity_poly.pdbx_strand_id
1 'polypeptide(L)'
;MSSYESLIELQTDIKSFEDSVDNHISNREKLLFSLLTKKLDENSNLEIKLLDLKKESEDLKDMITTLEKSVLDFYVTYNVPGMKDDAESQKDNIERLKLKLNTKEDDFNKFFKKYKAIEKNIQVDNKKYTMYYFIFIFWIILLCVFLYICFKIYTTNTVPSITFYLFFIAGCISIYYIYLNLKMYIDI
;
A
#
# COMPACT_ATOMS: atom_id res chain seq x y z
N MET A 1 31.58 -30.42 26.68
CA MET A 1 30.66 -29.29 26.97
C MET A 1 29.74 -29.75 28.08
N SER A 2 29.60 -29.03 29.17
CA SER A 2 28.70 -29.46 30.25
C SER A 2 27.22 -29.21 29.78
N SER A 3 26.30 -30.05 30.25
CA SER A 3 24.87 -29.87 29.97
C SER A 3 24.36 -28.47 30.35
N TYR A 4 25.02 -27.84 31.29
CA TYR A 4 24.70 -26.50 31.76
C TYR A 4 25.13 -25.39 30.76
N GLU A 5 26.31 -25.57 30.12
CA GLU A 5 26.79 -24.64 29.08
C GLU A 5 25.87 -24.68 27.85
N SER A 6 25.43 -25.85 27.44
CA SER A 6 24.52 -26.03 26.30
C SER A 6 23.12 -25.42 26.58
N LEU A 7 22.66 -25.44 27.84
CA LEU A 7 21.39 -24.80 28.23
C LEU A 7 21.50 -23.27 28.16
N ILE A 8 22.63 -22.70 28.64
CA ILE A 8 22.87 -21.26 28.60
C ILE A 8 22.96 -20.79 27.14
N GLU A 9 23.63 -21.55 26.26
CA GLU A 9 23.73 -21.25 24.84
C GLU A 9 22.35 -21.24 24.19
N LEU A 10 21.52 -22.27 24.42
CA LEU A 10 20.15 -22.35 23.92
C LEU A 10 19.27 -21.17 24.42
N GLN A 11 19.37 -20.82 25.69
CA GLN A 11 18.65 -19.68 26.23
C GLN A 11 19.07 -18.35 25.60
N THR A 12 20.37 -18.21 25.30
CA THR A 12 20.92 -17.03 24.64
C THR A 12 20.40 -16.92 23.21
N ASP A 13 20.36 -18.05 22.47
CA ASP A 13 19.84 -18.10 21.11
C ASP A 13 18.35 -17.78 21.05
N ILE A 14 17.55 -18.31 21.98
CA ILE A 14 16.11 -18.00 22.07
C ILE A 14 15.88 -16.52 22.36
N LYS A 15 16.66 -15.93 23.26
CA LYS A 15 16.57 -14.50 23.58
C LYS A 15 16.96 -13.64 22.37
N SER A 16 18.03 -13.98 21.67
CA SER A 16 18.45 -13.31 20.43
C SER A 16 17.38 -13.39 19.34
N PHE A 17 16.70 -14.53 19.26
CA PHE A 17 15.56 -14.71 18.36
C PHE A 17 14.37 -13.84 18.76
N GLU A 18 14.01 -13.76 20.05
CA GLU A 18 12.95 -12.87 20.55
C GLU A 18 13.22 -11.42 20.18
N ASP A 19 14.43 -10.92 20.42
CA ASP A 19 14.84 -9.57 20.05
C ASP A 19 14.73 -9.34 18.52
N SER A 20 15.07 -10.33 17.71
CA SER A 20 14.97 -10.27 16.25
C SER A 20 13.52 -10.22 15.79
N VAL A 21 12.62 -11.00 16.39
CA VAL A 21 11.16 -10.96 16.11
C VAL A 21 10.59 -9.61 16.47
N ASP A 22 10.91 -9.07 17.63
CA ASP A 22 10.40 -7.77 18.08
C ASP A 22 10.90 -6.62 17.19
N ASN A 23 12.16 -6.66 16.77
CA ASN A 23 12.72 -5.70 15.83
C ASN A 23 12.01 -5.78 14.45
N HIS A 24 11.78 -6.99 13.95
CA HIS A 24 11.05 -7.20 12.69
C HIS A 24 9.61 -6.64 12.76
N ILE A 25 8.89 -6.92 13.85
CA ILE A 25 7.55 -6.36 14.07
C ILE A 25 7.59 -4.83 14.09
N SER A 26 8.54 -4.25 14.83
CA SER A 26 8.73 -2.79 14.89
C SER A 26 9.01 -2.17 13.52
N ASN A 27 9.84 -2.81 12.70
CA ASN A 27 10.15 -2.36 11.34
C ASN A 27 8.91 -2.37 10.44
N ARG A 28 8.06 -3.40 10.55
CA ARG A 28 6.77 -3.46 9.85
C ARG A 28 5.82 -2.36 10.29
N GLU A 29 5.70 -2.13 11.60
CA GLU A 29 4.85 -1.05 12.14
C GLU A 29 5.32 0.34 11.69
N LYS A 30 6.63 0.60 11.69
CA LYS A 30 7.22 1.83 11.15
C LYS A 30 6.91 2.00 9.66
N LEU A 31 6.98 0.94 8.87
CA LEU A 31 6.62 1.00 7.45
C LEU A 31 5.14 1.33 7.27
N LEU A 32 4.24 0.67 8.01
CA LEU A 32 2.80 0.97 7.98
C LEU A 32 2.52 2.43 8.34
N PHE A 33 3.16 2.93 9.41
CA PHE A 33 3.02 4.33 9.82
C PHE A 33 3.50 5.30 8.74
N SER A 34 4.63 5.01 8.08
CA SER A 34 5.15 5.84 6.99
C SER A 34 4.22 5.85 5.77
N LEU A 35 3.56 4.72 5.46
CA LEU A 35 2.53 4.63 4.42
C LEU A 35 1.30 5.48 4.75
N LEU A 36 0.80 5.40 5.99
CA LEU A 36 -0.36 6.16 6.44
C LEU A 36 -0.11 7.67 6.43
N THR A 37 1.11 8.10 6.76
CA THR A 37 1.47 9.53 6.82
C THR A 37 1.90 10.12 5.48
N LYS A 38 1.83 9.35 4.38
CA LYS A 38 2.32 9.75 3.04
C LYS A 38 3.75 10.31 3.05
N LYS A 39 4.55 9.94 4.04
CA LYS A 39 5.96 10.38 4.18
C LYS A 39 6.93 9.53 3.36
N LEU A 40 6.44 8.55 2.60
CA LEU A 40 7.27 7.81 1.65
C LEU A 40 7.32 8.61 0.34
N ASP A 41 8.44 9.27 0.13
CA ASP A 41 8.80 9.76 -1.19
C ASP A 41 8.97 8.56 -2.13
N GLU A 42 8.13 8.55 -3.15
CA GLU A 42 8.13 7.70 -4.34
C GLU A 42 8.19 6.16 -4.19
N ASN A 43 7.33 5.51 -4.97
CA ASN A 43 7.04 4.08 -5.07
C ASN A 43 8.27 3.13 -5.17
N SER A 44 9.43 3.59 -5.60
CA SER A 44 10.63 2.75 -5.77
C SER A 44 11.21 2.24 -4.46
N ASN A 45 11.06 3.00 -3.38
CA ASN A 45 11.61 2.65 -2.07
C ASN A 45 10.71 1.68 -1.28
N LEU A 46 9.42 1.64 -1.62
CA LEU A 46 8.43 0.80 -0.93
C LEU A 46 8.59 -0.68 -1.31
N GLU A 47 8.74 -0.99 -2.59
CA GLU A 47 8.88 -2.37 -3.07
C GLU A 47 10.15 -3.01 -2.53
N ILE A 48 11.26 -2.27 -2.48
CA ILE A 48 12.52 -2.75 -1.91
C ILE A 48 12.34 -3.06 -0.43
N LYS A 49 11.78 -2.14 0.36
CA LYS A 49 11.53 -2.34 1.79
C LYS A 49 10.59 -3.51 2.08
N LEU A 50 9.59 -3.73 1.24
CA LEU A 50 8.70 -4.88 1.35
C LEU A 50 9.40 -6.19 1.05
N LEU A 51 10.28 -6.19 0.05
CA LEU A 51 11.09 -7.36 -0.30
C LEU A 51 12.05 -7.71 0.84
N ASP A 52 12.71 -6.71 1.43
CA ASP A 52 13.60 -6.89 2.57
C ASP A 52 12.86 -7.45 3.78
N LEU A 53 11.68 -6.88 4.13
CA LEU A 53 10.86 -7.39 5.22
C LEU A 53 10.34 -8.81 4.96
N LYS A 54 10.06 -9.17 3.71
CA LYS A 54 9.66 -10.53 3.37
C LYS A 54 10.81 -11.50 3.56
N LYS A 55 12.01 -11.15 3.09
CA LYS A 55 13.22 -11.95 3.29
C LYS A 55 13.53 -12.12 4.78
N GLU A 56 13.51 -11.04 5.55
CA GLU A 56 13.70 -11.08 7.01
C GLU A 56 12.69 -12.01 7.70
N SER A 57 11.42 -12.03 7.23
CA SER A 57 10.41 -12.97 7.74
C SER A 57 10.72 -14.43 7.40
N GLU A 58 11.25 -14.71 6.21
CA GLU A 58 11.67 -16.05 5.80
C GLU A 58 12.86 -16.52 6.65
N ASP A 59 13.87 -15.64 6.84
CA ASP A 59 15.02 -15.91 7.69
C ASP A 59 14.61 -16.23 9.15
N LEU A 60 13.63 -15.49 9.70
CA LEU A 60 13.09 -15.74 11.04
C LEU A 60 12.36 -17.09 11.13
N LYS A 61 11.64 -17.51 10.09
CA LYS A 61 11.00 -18.84 10.05
C LYS A 61 12.00 -19.97 10.02
N ASP A 62 13.11 -19.80 9.32
CA ASP A 62 14.20 -20.77 9.30
C ASP A 62 14.91 -20.85 10.67
N MET A 63 15.07 -19.71 11.36
CA MET A 63 15.58 -19.68 12.73
C MET A 63 14.63 -20.42 13.70
N ILE A 64 13.30 -20.26 13.58
CA ILE A 64 12.33 -21.02 14.38
C ILE A 64 12.56 -22.53 14.22
N THR A 65 12.66 -22.99 12.98
CA THR A 65 12.86 -24.42 12.69
C THR A 65 14.17 -24.93 13.27
N THR A 66 15.23 -24.14 13.23
CA THR A 66 16.52 -24.46 13.81
C THR A 66 16.45 -24.52 15.34
N LEU A 67 15.80 -23.55 15.98
CA LEU A 67 15.63 -23.51 17.43
C LEU A 67 14.74 -24.66 17.93
N GLU A 68 13.63 -24.96 17.24
CA GLU A 68 12.76 -26.12 17.56
C GLU A 68 13.58 -27.41 17.54
N LYS A 69 14.46 -27.58 16.55
CA LYS A 69 15.37 -28.74 16.47
C LYS A 69 16.40 -28.74 17.58
N SER A 70 17.01 -27.61 17.89
CA SER A 70 18.03 -27.49 18.96
C SER A 70 17.43 -27.81 20.34
N VAL A 71 16.19 -27.35 20.62
CA VAL A 71 15.48 -27.73 21.86
C VAL A 71 15.19 -29.22 21.93
N LEU A 72 14.77 -29.81 20.80
CA LEU A 72 14.53 -31.28 20.72
C LEU A 72 15.80 -32.07 20.92
N ASP A 73 16.88 -31.70 20.26
CA ASP A 73 18.18 -32.35 20.36
C ASP A 73 18.76 -32.23 21.79
N PHE A 74 18.59 -31.07 22.41
CA PHE A 74 18.96 -30.87 23.80
C PHE A 74 18.17 -31.81 24.73
N TYR A 75 16.85 -31.91 24.52
CA TYR A 75 15.99 -32.82 25.29
C TYR A 75 16.35 -34.28 25.18
N VAL A 76 16.68 -34.73 23.95
CA VAL A 76 17.09 -36.14 23.69
C VAL A 76 18.47 -36.46 24.28
N THR A 77 19.39 -35.49 24.22
CA THR A 77 20.78 -35.68 24.61
C THR A 77 20.95 -35.63 26.14
N TYR A 78 20.23 -34.76 26.83
CA TYR A 78 20.41 -34.48 28.24
C TYR A 78 19.20 -34.90 29.07
N ASN A 79 18.74 -36.11 29.02
CA ASN A 79 17.57 -36.66 29.74
C ASN A 79 17.74 -36.56 31.29
N VAL A 80 17.95 -35.34 31.80
CA VAL A 80 18.16 -35.04 33.23
C VAL A 80 16.82 -34.62 33.85
N PRO A 81 16.38 -35.25 34.95
CA PRO A 81 15.21 -34.78 35.69
C PRO A 81 15.43 -33.34 36.18
N GLY A 82 14.49 -32.46 35.86
CA GLY A 82 14.56 -31.02 36.18
C GLY A 82 14.90 -30.12 34.98
N MET A 83 15.68 -30.57 34.01
CA MET A 83 15.91 -29.84 32.75
C MET A 83 14.77 -30.06 31.74
N LYS A 84 13.91 -31.03 31.98
CA LYS A 84 12.74 -31.30 31.15
C LYS A 84 11.75 -30.14 31.18
N ASP A 85 11.47 -29.64 32.35
CA ASP A 85 10.51 -28.54 32.56
C ASP A 85 11.05 -27.23 31.93
N ASP A 86 12.37 -26.99 31.99
CA ASP A 86 13.02 -25.85 31.34
C ASP A 86 12.95 -25.95 29.81
N ALA A 87 13.22 -27.14 29.23
CA ALA A 87 13.14 -27.35 27.79
C ALA A 87 11.69 -27.24 27.28
N GLU A 88 10.71 -27.73 28.03
CA GLU A 88 9.28 -27.59 27.70
C GLU A 88 8.84 -26.12 27.75
N SER A 89 9.27 -25.37 28.76
CA SER A 89 9.05 -23.93 28.84
C SER A 89 9.67 -23.16 27.66
N GLN A 90 10.88 -23.56 27.21
CA GLN A 90 11.50 -22.94 26.05
C GLN A 90 10.80 -23.26 24.75
N LYS A 91 10.28 -24.49 24.60
CA LYS A 91 9.42 -24.86 23.47
C LYS A 91 8.17 -24.01 23.42
N ASP A 92 7.47 -23.84 24.53
CA ASP A 92 6.29 -22.99 24.61
C ASP A 92 6.59 -21.53 24.26
N ASN A 93 7.75 -21.02 24.66
CA ASN A 93 8.20 -19.68 24.26
C ASN A 93 8.38 -19.56 22.75
N ILE A 94 9.02 -20.55 22.11
CA ILE A 94 9.22 -20.57 20.66
C ILE A 94 7.86 -20.65 19.93
N GLU A 95 6.93 -21.50 20.38
CA GLU A 95 5.58 -21.56 19.81
C GLU A 95 4.82 -20.23 19.94
N ARG A 96 4.94 -19.57 21.09
CA ARG A 96 4.35 -18.23 21.29
C ARG A 96 4.94 -17.19 20.36
N LEU A 97 6.25 -17.17 20.17
CA LEU A 97 6.92 -16.25 19.24
C LEU A 97 6.54 -16.52 17.80
N LYS A 98 6.44 -17.79 17.41
CA LYS A 98 5.95 -18.22 16.09
C LYS A 98 4.51 -17.74 15.82
N LEU A 99 3.63 -17.91 16.81
CA LEU A 99 2.25 -17.43 16.71
C LEU A 99 2.22 -15.89 16.59
N LYS A 100 3.00 -15.18 17.40
CA LYS A 100 3.12 -13.73 17.37
C LYS A 100 3.59 -13.24 15.99
N LEU A 101 4.64 -13.85 15.43
CA LEU A 101 5.17 -13.53 14.11
C LEU A 101 4.11 -13.74 13.02
N ASN A 102 3.46 -14.92 12.97
CA ASN A 102 2.46 -15.25 11.96
C ASN A 102 1.23 -14.32 12.05
N THR A 103 0.74 -14.03 13.24
CA THR A 103 -0.41 -13.14 13.43
C THR A 103 -0.10 -11.74 12.94
N LYS A 104 1.08 -11.20 13.30
CA LYS A 104 1.51 -9.87 12.86
C LYS A 104 1.80 -9.82 11.36
N GLU A 105 2.28 -10.91 10.76
CA GLU A 105 2.46 -11.03 9.31
C GLU A 105 1.11 -11.00 8.58
N ASP A 106 0.12 -11.73 9.06
CA ASP A 106 -1.22 -11.75 8.48
C ASP A 106 -1.90 -10.38 8.56
N ASP A 107 -1.78 -9.70 9.69
CA ASP A 107 -2.34 -8.36 9.88
C ASP A 107 -1.66 -7.34 8.94
N PHE A 108 -0.34 -7.42 8.81
CA PHE A 108 0.41 -6.60 7.86
C PHE A 108 -0.05 -6.85 6.42
N ASN A 109 -0.17 -8.10 6.00
CA ASN A 109 -0.59 -8.48 4.65
C ASN A 109 -2.02 -8.03 4.35
N LYS A 110 -2.95 -8.13 5.31
CA LYS A 110 -4.33 -7.63 5.18
C LYS A 110 -4.35 -6.11 5.00
N PHE A 111 -3.58 -5.39 5.83
CA PHE A 111 -3.47 -3.94 5.73
C PHE A 111 -2.88 -3.52 4.38
N PHE A 112 -1.80 -4.15 3.95
CA PHE A 112 -1.12 -3.83 2.71
C PHE A 112 -2.00 -4.07 1.48
N LYS A 113 -2.81 -5.15 1.48
CA LYS A 113 -3.81 -5.38 0.43
C LYS A 113 -4.84 -4.26 0.37
N LYS A 114 -5.34 -3.80 1.53
CA LYS A 114 -6.27 -2.67 1.60
C LYS A 114 -5.63 -1.38 1.09
N TYR A 115 -4.40 -1.11 1.50
CA TYR A 115 -3.65 0.06 1.02
C TYR A 115 -3.49 0.07 -0.50
N LYS A 116 -3.05 -1.04 -1.12
CA LYS A 116 -2.95 -1.18 -2.58
C LYS A 116 -4.29 -0.98 -3.30
N ALA A 117 -5.38 -1.47 -2.72
CA ALA A 117 -6.71 -1.27 -3.29
C ALA A 117 -7.12 0.21 -3.28
N ILE A 118 -6.86 0.92 -2.19
CA ILE A 118 -7.12 2.37 -2.06
C ILE A 118 -6.25 3.16 -3.05
N GLU A 119 -4.96 2.88 -3.11
CA GLU A 119 -4.02 3.52 -4.04
C GLU A 119 -4.45 3.35 -5.49
N LYS A 120 -4.86 2.14 -5.88
CA LYS A 120 -5.39 1.87 -7.22
C LYS A 120 -6.65 2.68 -7.52
N ASN A 121 -7.56 2.81 -6.56
CA ASN A 121 -8.78 3.61 -6.73
C ASN A 121 -8.44 5.10 -6.89
N ILE A 122 -7.52 5.64 -6.10
CA ILE A 122 -7.04 7.03 -6.22
C ILE A 122 -6.41 7.27 -7.61
N GLN A 123 -5.59 6.33 -8.11
CA GLN A 123 -5.00 6.46 -9.45
C GLN A 123 -6.05 6.44 -10.57
N VAL A 124 -7.09 5.61 -10.44
CA VAL A 124 -8.20 5.56 -11.40
C VAL A 124 -8.97 6.87 -11.38
N ASP A 125 -9.26 7.40 -10.20
CA ASP A 125 -9.99 8.66 -10.05
C ASP A 125 -9.17 9.84 -10.58
N ASN A 126 -7.88 9.92 -10.28
CA ASN A 126 -7.00 10.95 -10.85
C ASN A 126 -6.97 10.93 -12.39
N LYS A 127 -6.94 9.73 -13.01
CA LYS A 127 -7.04 9.63 -14.47
C LYS A 127 -8.37 10.13 -15.01
N LYS A 128 -9.48 9.83 -14.32
CA LYS A 128 -10.81 10.35 -14.69
C LYS A 128 -10.85 11.88 -14.59
N TYR A 129 -10.34 12.47 -13.48
CA TYR A 129 -10.27 13.92 -13.32
C TYR A 129 -9.46 14.59 -14.43
N THR A 130 -8.29 14.02 -14.77
CA THR A 130 -7.46 14.52 -15.86
C THR A 130 -8.22 14.47 -17.20
N MET A 131 -8.93 13.40 -17.49
CA MET A 131 -9.73 13.25 -18.71
C MET A 131 -10.86 14.29 -18.77
N TYR A 132 -11.61 14.48 -17.67
CA TYR A 132 -12.66 15.49 -17.59
C TYR A 132 -12.12 16.92 -17.75
N TYR A 133 -10.95 17.20 -17.19
CA TYR A 133 -10.27 18.48 -17.36
C TYR A 133 -9.93 18.75 -18.83
N PHE A 134 -9.41 17.77 -19.58
CA PHE A 134 -9.17 17.94 -21.02
C PHE A 134 -10.45 18.13 -21.83
N ILE A 135 -11.51 17.41 -21.50
CA ILE A 135 -12.83 17.58 -22.13
C ILE A 135 -13.37 19.00 -21.88
N PHE A 136 -13.23 19.50 -20.65
CA PHE A 136 -13.65 20.84 -20.29
C PHE A 136 -12.91 21.93 -21.08
N ILE A 137 -11.57 21.83 -21.16
CA ILE A 137 -10.75 22.74 -21.98
C ILE A 137 -11.16 22.70 -23.44
N PHE A 138 -11.39 21.51 -23.99
CA PHE A 138 -11.85 21.35 -25.38
C PHE A 138 -13.15 22.12 -25.63
N TRP A 139 -14.13 22.01 -24.76
CA TRP A 139 -15.41 22.74 -24.86
C TRP A 139 -15.23 24.24 -24.75
N ILE A 140 -14.33 24.74 -23.91
CA ILE A 140 -14.02 26.18 -23.82
C ILE A 140 -13.41 26.68 -25.15
N ILE A 141 -12.44 25.95 -25.71
CA ILE A 141 -11.85 26.32 -26.99
C ILE A 141 -12.91 26.37 -28.08
N LEU A 142 -13.79 25.37 -28.14
CA LEU A 142 -14.87 25.29 -29.12
C LEU A 142 -15.85 26.48 -28.96
N LEU A 143 -16.17 26.89 -27.75
CA LEU A 143 -16.98 28.06 -27.44
C LEU A 143 -16.28 29.36 -27.92
N CYS A 144 -14.97 29.50 -27.67
CA CYS A 144 -14.22 30.68 -28.15
C CYS A 144 -14.19 30.78 -29.69
N VAL A 145 -13.99 29.66 -30.36
CA VAL A 145 -14.08 29.60 -31.85
C VAL A 145 -15.47 29.96 -32.34
N PHE A 146 -16.49 29.46 -31.67
CA PHE A 146 -17.90 29.80 -31.96
C PHE A 146 -18.15 31.30 -31.82
N LEU A 147 -17.77 31.93 -30.71
CA LEU A 147 -17.92 33.36 -30.47
C LEU A 147 -17.17 34.20 -31.50
N TYR A 148 -15.93 33.75 -31.89
CA TYR A 148 -15.15 34.40 -32.97
C TYR A 148 -15.89 34.38 -34.30
N ILE A 149 -16.47 33.24 -34.68
CA ILE A 149 -17.24 33.08 -35.92
C ILE A 149 -18.50 33.96 -35.88
N CYS A 150 -19.23 33.97 -34.76
CA CYS A 150 -20.41 34.83 -34.58
C CYS A 150 -20.04 36.31 -34.75
N PHE A 151 -18.95 36.76 -34.13
CA PHE A 151 -18.43 38.12 -34.24
C PHE A 151 -18.08 38.48 -35.70
N LYS A 152 -17.39 37.57 -36.40
CA LYS A 152 -17.03 37.75 -37.81
C LYS A 152 -18.26 37.85 -38.72
N ILE A 153 -19.28 37.03 -38.47
CA ILE A 153 -20.55 37.04 -39.19
C ILE A 153 -21.28 38.37 -38.97
N TYR A 154 -21.35 38.83 -37.71
CA TYR A 154 -21.98 40.08 -37.38
C TYR A 154 -21.35 41.28 -38.08
N THR A 155 -20.00 41.28 -38.20
CA THR A 155 -19.26 42.40 -38.84
C THR A 155 -19.31 42.37 -40.37
N THR A 156 -19.47 41.21 -41.01
CA THR A 156 -19.41 41.06 -42.48
C THR A 156 -20.79 41.01 -43.19
N ASN A 157 -21.86 40.89 -42.44
CA ASN A 157 -23.27 40.92 -42.93
C ASN A 157 -23.59 39.88 -44.07
N THR A 158 -22.82 38.78 -44.20
CA THR A 158 -22.81 37.93 -45.38
C THR A 158 -23.28 36.51 -45.17
N VAL A 159 -24.09 36.20 -44.17
CA VAL A 159 -24.39 34.81 -43.84
C VAL A 159 -25.83 34.40 -44.13
N PRO A 160 -26.06 33.26 -44.80
CA PRO A 160 -27.37 32.68 -44.91
C PRO A 160 -27.95 32.30 -43.53
N SER A 161 -29.22 32.61 -43.30
CA SER A 161 -29.93 32.40 -42.02
C SER A 161 -29.78 31.00 -41.43
N ILE A 162 -29.69 29.96 -42.30
CA ILE A 162 -29.54 28.57 -41.86
C ILE A 162 -28.22 28.31 -41.14
N THR A 163 -27.13 28.89 -41.61
CA THR A 163 -25.81 28.73 -40.99
C THR A 163 -25.77 29.35 -39.60
N PHE A 164 -26.46 30.48 -39.41
CA PHE A 164 -26.58 31.13 -38.10
C PHE A 164 -27.31 30.24 -37.09
N TYR A 165 -28.42 29.59 -37.46
CA TYR A 165 -29.16 28.69 -36.58
C TYR A 165 -28.33 27.45 -36.19
N LEU A 166 -27.57 26.85 -37.12
CA LEU A 166 -26.67 25.73 -36.79
C LEU A 166 -25.60 26.13 -35.79
N PHE A 167 -24.99 27.29 -35.95
CA PHE A 167 -24.01 27.81 -35.00
C PHE A 167 -24.63 28.13 -33.63
N PHE A 168 -25.85 28.68 -33.59
CA PHE A 168 -26.56 28.94 -32.34
C PHE A 168 -26.84 27.63 -31.57
N ILE A 169 -27.29 26.59 -32.22
CA ILE A 169 -27.52 25.25 -31.64
C ILE A 169 -26.21 24.69 -31.09
N ALA A 170 -25.10 24.75 -31.87
CA ALA A 170 -23.78 24.25 -31.42
C ALA A 170 -23.28 25.03 -30.17
N GLY A 171 -23.51 26.34 -30.11
CA GLY A 171 -23.19 27.16 -28.94
C GLY A 171 -23.97 26.77 -27.70
N CYS A 172 -25.29 26.57 -27.83
CA CYS A 172 -26.14 26.10 -26.73
C CYS A 172 -25.69 24.72 -26.20
N ILE A 173 -25.33 23.79 -27.08
CA ILE A 173 -24.80 22.48 -26.72
C ILE A 173 -23.48 22.65 -25.95
N SER A 174 -22.57 23.49 -26.42
CA SER A 174 -21.27 23.74 -25.74
C SER A 174 -21.46 24.31 -24.33
N ILE A 175 -22.35 25.28 -24.17
CA ILE A 175 -22.69 25.89 -22.86
C ILE A 175 -23.29 24.83 -21.92
N TYR A 176 -24.17 23.97 -22.42
CA TYR A 176 -24.78 22.89 -21.66
C TYR A 176 -23.72 21.89 -21.14
N TYR A 177 -22.78 21.48 -21.99
CA TYR A 177 -21.69 20.59 -21.56
C TYR A 177 -20.71 21.24 -20.59
N ILE A 178 -20.41 22.53 -20.76
CA ILE A 178 -19.59 23.29 -19.79
C ILE A 178 -20.30 23.34 -18.42
N TYR A 179 -21.62 23.62 -18.42
CA TYR A 179 -22.43 23.63 -17.19
C TYR A 179 -22.43 22.26 -16.50
N LEU A 180 -22.63 21.16 -17.24
CA LEU A 180 -22.60 19.80 -16.67
C LEU A 180 -21.23 19.46 -16.04
N ASN A 181 -20.14 19.84 -16.70
CA ASN A 181 -18.80 19.63 -16.16
C ASN A 181 -18.55 20.48 -14.90
N LEU A 182 -18.97 21.75 -14.90
CA LEU A 182 -18.88 22.61 -13.70
C LEU A 182 -19.70 22.07 -12.53
N LYS A 183 -20.92 21.59 -12.78
CA LYS A 183 -21.77 20.99 -11.75
C LYS A 183 -21.08 19.78 -11.12
N MET A 184 -20.45 18.93 -11.91
CA MET A 184 -19.71 17.75 -11.43
C MET A 184 -18.50 18.13 -10.56
N TYR A 185 -17.90 19.32 -10.75
CA TYR A 185 -16.83 19.85 -9.90
C TYR A 185 -17.33 20.46 -8.59
N ILE A 186 -18.57 20.96 -8.55
CA ILE A 186 -19.15 21.61 -7.37
C ILE A 186 -19.79 20.58 -6.43
N ASP A 187 -20.31 19.47 -6.97
CA ASP A 187 -20.97 18.39 -6.20
C ASP A 187 -19.97 17.36 -5.60
N ILE A 188 -18.65 17.61 -5.72
CA ILE A 188 -17.55 16.85 -5.09
C ILE A 188 -16.99 17.62 -3.91
#